data_35223f31238e5e3e705171d5afb35f3f
#
_entry.id   35223f31238e5e3e705171d5afb35f3f
#
_cell.length_a   1.000
_cell.length_b   1.000
_cell.length_c   1.000
_cell.angle_alpha   90.00
_cell.angle_beta   90.00
_cell.angle_gamma   90.00
#
_symmetry.space_group_name_H-M   'P 1'
#
loop_
_entity.id
_entity.type
_entity.pdbx_description
1 polymer ?
#
loop_
_entity_poly.entity_id
_entity_poly.type
_entity_poly.pdbx_seq_one_letter_code
_entity_poly.pdbx_strand_id
1 'polypeptide(L)'
;MKLSVNLFTTLDGVSQAPGTPEEDTRGGFTRGGWLMPLFDEGSGRAVNDWFSHTSALLLGRWTYDTFAGHWPEVTDPDDRVAAQINNGPKYVVTSSPVGETWASTTTVLGEDFLARVQHLKSLPGGELQVHGSIRLAQALHRAGVVDIYRFLLAPVVVGGGSGLFGTDGPALTMRSAASTVTENGLIALELTPGEFRGASATVGGRQRHH
;
A
#
# COMPACT_ATOMS: atom_id res chain seq x y z
N MET A 1 -7.12 4.68 -15.37
CA MET A 1 -6.46 5.01 -14.07
C MET A 1 -5.20 4.17 -13.90
N LYS A 2 -4.18 4.65 -13.19
CA LYS A 2 -3.07 3.82 -12.71
C LYS A 2 -3.47 3.11 -11.41
N LEU A 3 -2.96 1.91 -11.18
CA LEU A 3 -3.13 1.20 -9.90
C LEU A 3 -1.89 1.44 -9.03
N SER A 4 -2.09 2.05 -7.87
CA SER A 4 -1.02 2.24 -6.89
C SER A 4 -1.27 1.44 -5.61
N VAL A 5 -0.19 0.92 -5.03
CA VAL A 5 -0.16 0.29 -3.71
C VAL A 5 0.62 1.20 -2.78
N ASN A 6 -0.05 1.72 -1.77
CA ASN A 6 0.49 2.70 -0.83
C ASN A 6 0.47 2.07 0.57
N LEU A 7 1.64 1.77 1.12
CA LEU A 7 1.76 1.03 2.38
C LEU A 7 2.78 1.69 3.32
N PHE A 8 2.48 1.62 4.58
CA PHE A 8 3.48 1.78 5.64
C PHE A 8 4.21 0.45 5.80
N THR A 9 5.53 0.47 5.96
CA THR A 9 6.31 -0.76 6.10
C THR A 9 7.52 -0.55 7.00
N THR A 10 7.92 -1.59 7.71
CA THR A 10 9.15 -1.60 8.51
C THR A 10 10.35 -1.97 7.64
N LEU A 11 11.57 -1.81 8.18
CA LEU A 11 12.81 -2.16 7.49
C LEU A 11 12.87 -3.66 7.13
N ASP A 12 12.24 -4.52 7.93
CA ASP A 12 12.11 -5.96 7.66
C ASP A 12 10.83 -6.33 6.87
N GLY A 13 10.17 -5.31 6.27
CA GLY A 13 9.10 -5.52 5.29
C GLY A 13 7.71 -5.80 5.87
N VAL A 14 7.51 -5.61 7.17
CA VAL A 14 6.21 -5.79 7.82
C VAL A 14 5.35 -4.56 7.62
N SER A 15 4.10 -4.76 7.21
CA SER A 15 3.09 -3.70 7.03
C SER A 15 1.87 -3.89 7.95
N GLN A 16 1.90 -4.90 8.84
CA GLN A 16 0.80 -5.20 9.75
C GLN A 16 0.76 -4.21 10.92
N ALA A 17 -0.44 -3.72 11.25
CA ALA A 17 -0.74 -2.88 12.40
C ALA A 17 0.21 -1.67 12.59
N PRO A 18 0.37 -0.79 11.60
CA PRO A 18 1.27 0.36 11.74
C PRO A 18 0.78 1.39 12.76
N GLY A 19 -0.54 1.60 12.89
CA GLY A 19 -1.13 2.70 13.63
C GLY A 19 -1.23 2.45 15.13
N THR A 20 -1.87 1.33 15.53
CA THR A 20 -2.02 1.00 16.97
C THR A 20 -1.65 -0.46 17.24
N PRO A 21 -1.30 -0.80 18.51
CA PRO A 21 -0.98 -2.18 18.88
C PRO A 21 -2.12 -3.16 18.61
N GLU A 22 -3.36 -2.71 18.71
CA GLU A 22 -4.59 -3.52 18.57
C GLU A 22 -5.17 -3.51 17.14
N GLU A 23 -4.61 -2.73 16.22
CA GLU A 23 -5.14 -2.54 14.88
C GLU A 23 -5.29 -3.86 14.11
N ASP A 24 -4.29 -4.72 14.18
CA ASP A 24 -4.32 -6.05 13.55
C ASP A 24 -3.46 -7.06 14.33
N THR A 25 -4.09 -7.81 15.22
CA THR A 25 -3.43 -8.85 16.03
C THR A 25 -3.53 -10.26 15.41
N ARG A 26 -4.01 -10.37 14.19
CA ARG A 26 -4.15 -11.67 13.51
C ARG A 26 -2.79 -12.38 13.39
N GLY A 27 -2.84 -13.71 13.48
CA GLY A 27 -1.61 -14.51 13.49
C GLY A 27 -0.78 -14.40 14.78
N GLY A 28 -1.34 -13.82 15.86
CA GLY A 28 -0.64 -13.62 17.12
C GLY A 28 0.35 -12.44 17.09
N PHE A 29 0.20 -11.50 16.16
CA PHE A 29 1.06 -10.32 16.09
C PHE A 29 0.80 -9.35 17.25
N THR A 30 1.85 -8.99 17.99
CA THR A 30 1.78 -8.17 19.22
C THR A 30 2.67 -6.92 19.18
N ARG A 31 3.27 -6.61 18.01
CA ARG A 31 4.23 -5.51 17.85
C ARG A 31 3.70 -4.38 16.97
N GLY A 32 2.36 -4.14 17.02
CA GLY A 32 1.71 -3.05 16.31
C GLY A 32 2.01 -1.68 16.89
N GLY A 33 1.57 -0.61 16.22
CA GLY A 33 1.77 0.78 16.62
C GLY A 33 3.17 1.32 16.33
N TRP A 34 3.96 0.61 15.54
CA TRP A 34 5.37 0.94 15.29
C TRP A 34 5.59 2.20 14.45
N LEU A 35 4.59 2.68 13.73
CA LEU A 35 4.69 3.86 12.88
C LEU A 35 4.52 5.16 13.68
N MET A 36 3.55 5.22 14.59
CA MET A 36 3.11 6.46 15.21
C MET A 36 4.18 7.23 15.99
N PRO A 37 5.13 6.58 16.69
CA PRO A 37 6.23 7.28 17.34
C PRO A 37 7.18 8.04 16.37
N LEU A 38 7.16 7.67 15.10
CA LEU A 38 8.00 8.25 14.05
C LEU A 38 7.23 9.17 13.11
N PHE A 39 5.90 9.14 13.16
CA PHE A 39 5.05 9.93 12.26
C PHE A 39 5.21 11.42 12.54
N ASP A 40 5.55 12.19 11.51
CA ASP A 40 5.84 13.62 11.58
C ASP A 40 5.12 14.38 10.47
N GLU A 41 5.30 15.69 10.43
CA GLU A 41 4.70 16.55 9.40
C GLU A 41 5.16 16.17 7.97
N GLY A 42 6.41 15.73 7.81
CA GLY A 42 6.94 15.24 6.53
C GLY A 42 6.20 14.00 6.05
N SER A 43 5.89 13.09 6.96
CA SER A 43 5.07 11.89 6.70
C SER A 43 3.64 12.26 6.32
N GLY A 44 3.04 13.19 7.05
CA GLY A 44 1.72 13.73 6.73
C GLY A 44 1.67 14.35 5.34
N ARG A 45 2.68 15.15 4.95
CA ARG A 45 2.80 15.71 3.60
C ARG A 45 2.88 14.62 2.53
N ALA A 46 3.66 13.56 2.75
CA ALA A 46 3.77 12.45 1.81
C ALA A 46 2.44 11.72 1.61
N VAL A 47 1.72 11.44 2.71
CA VAL A 47 0.39 10.81 2.64
C VAL A 47 -0.62 11.71 1.94
N ASN A 48 -0.65 13.01 2.24
CA ASN A 48 -1.50 13.99 1.55
C ASN A 48 -1.21 14.05 0.05
N ASP A 49 0.07 14.01 -0.34
CA ASP A 49 0.47 13.95 -1.75
C ASP A 49 -0.08 12.70 -2.43
N TRP A 50 0.05 11.52 -1.82
CA TRP A 50 -0.53 10.29 -2.35
C TRP A 50 -2.03 10.43 -2.60
N PHE A 51 -2.78 10.94 -1.61
CA PHE A 51 -4.22 11.11 -1.71
C PHE A 51 -4.63 12.16 -2.75
N SER A 52 -3.76 13.14 -3.08
CA SER A 52 -4.04 14.15 -4.11
C SER A 52 -4.22 13.54 -5.52
N HIS A 53 -3.69 12.36 -5.76
CA HIS A 53 -3.81 11.63 -7.02
C HIS A 53 -4.99 10.65 -7.06
N THR A 54 -5.73 10.48 -5.95
CA THR A 54 -6.79 9.46 -5.81
C THR A 54 -8.01 9.79 -6.66
N SER A 55 -8.42 8.88 -7.51
CA SER A 55 -9.74 8.88 -8.15
C SER A 55 -10.70 7.91 -7.47
N ALA A 56 -10.18 6.81 -6.92
CA ALA A 56 -10.96 5.82 -6.18
C ALA A 56 -10.07 5.00 -5.24
N LEU A 57 -10.64 4.42 -4.21
CA LEU A 57 -9.98 3.49 -3.30
C LEU A 57 -10.33 2.04 -3.68
N LEU A 58 -9.34 1.16 -3.63
CA LEU A 58 -9.50 -0.29 -3.74
C LEU A 58 -9.06 -0.92 -2.43
N LEU A 59 -10.00 -1.45 -1.67
CA LEU A 59 -9.78 -1.89 -0.30
C LEU A 59 -10.09 -3.39 -0.16
N GLY A 60 -9.33 -4.09 0.66
CA GLY A 60 -9.76 -5.36 1.21
C GLY A 60 -10.77 -5.16 2.33
N ARG A 61 -11.58 -6.17 2.63
CA ARG A 61 -12.65 -6.11 3.62
C ARG A 61 -12.18 -5.59 4.98
N TRP A 62 -11.08 -6.10 5.50
CA TRP A 62 -10.55 -5.67 6.79
C TRP A 62 -10.25 -4.17 6.82
N THR A 63 -9.53 -3.67 5.83
CA THR A 63 -9.19 -2.24 5.75
C THR A 63 -10.44 -1.38 5.58
N TYR A 64 -11.42 -1.84 4.80
CA TYR A 64 -12.68 -1.14 4.67
C TYR A 64 -13.40 -1.01 6.02
N ASP A 65 -13.51 -2.11 6.78
CA ASP A 65 -14.18 -2.10 8.08
C ASP A 65 -13.42 -1.23 9.11
N THR A 66 -12.09 -1.30 9.12
CA THR A 66 -11.23 -0.45 9.97
C THR A 66 -11.42 1.04 9.61
N PHE A 67 -11.42 1.37 8.34
CA PHE A 67 -11.63 2.73 7.86
C PHE A 67 -13.04 3.24 8.19
N ALA A 68 -14.07 2.41 8.01
CA ALA A 68 -15.44 2.74 8.32
C ALA A 68 -15.71 2.97 9.82
N GLY A 69 -14.87 2.38 10.68
CA GLY A 69 -14.92 2.61 12.13
C GLY A 69 -14.18 3.86 12.62
N HIS A 70 -13.40 4.51 11.76
CA HIS A 70 -12.57 5.65 12.15
C HIS A 70 -12.88 6.94 11.37
N TRP A 71 -12.80 6.89 10.03
CA TRP A 71 -12.81 8.08 9.20
C TRP A 71 -14.10 8.91 9.21
N PRO A 72 -15.30 8.32 9.42
CA PRO A 72 -16.53 9.12 9.55
C PRO A 72 -16.51 10.11 10.72
N GLU A 73 -15.72 9.83 11.77
CA GLU A 73 -15.57 10.71 12.94
C GLU A 73 -14.56 11.85 12.69
N VAL A 74 -13.77 11.78 11.62
CA VAL A 74 -12.82 12.83 11.23
C VAL A 74 -13.56 13.87 10.41
N THR A 75 -13.97 14.95 11.05
CA THR A 75 -14.86 15.98 10.47
C THR A 75 -14.14 17.29 10.15
N ASP A 76 -12.82 17.35 10.26
CA ASP A 76 -12.04 18.54 9.87
C ASP A 76 -12.21 18.79 8.37
N PRO A 77 -12.79 19.93 7.96
CA PRO A 77 -13.02 20.26 6.56
C PRO A 77 -11.72 20.48 5.76
N ASP A 78 -10.63 20.73 6.43
CA ASP A 78 -9.31 20.95 5.81
C ASP A 78 -8.52 19.63 5.67
N ASP A 79 -8.98 18.54 6.28
CA ASP A 79 -8.40 17.21 6.10
C ASP A 79 -8.81 16.59 4.76
N ARG A 80 -7.94 16.75 3.76
CA ARG A 80 -8.16 16.22 2.41
C ARG A 80 -8.17 14.69 2.37
N VAL A 81 -7.41 14.03 3.25
CA VAL A 81 -7.40 12.56 3.35
C VAL A 81 -8.75 12.06 3.83
N ALA A 82 -9.26 12.63 4.93
CA ALA A 82 -10.58 12.32 5.45
C ALA A 82 -11.69 12.59 4.40
N ALA A 83 -11.64 13.75 3.73
CA ALA A 83 -12.59 14.10 2.68
C ALA A 83 -12.58 13.08 1.53
N GLN A 84 -11.40 12.65 1.06
CA GLN A 84 -11.28 11.67 -0.02
C GLN A 84 -11.75 10.28 0.42
N ILE A 85 -11.42 9.85 1.65
CA ILE A 85 -11.86 8.56 2.18
C ILE A 85 -13.37 8.56 2.42
N ASN A 86 -13.93 9.61 2.98
CA ASN A 86 -15.36 9.64 3.29
C ASN A 86 -16.24 9.78 2.05
N ASN A 87 -15.86 10.59 1.07
CA ASN A 87 -16.72 10.95 -0.05
C ASN A 87 -16.35 10.28 -1.38
N GLY A 88 -15.10 9.82 -1.54
CA GLY A 88 -14.59 9.23 -2.79
C GLY A 88 -15.19 7.84 -3.09
N PRO A 89 -15.19 7.40 -4.37
CA PRO A 89 -15.57 6.06 -4.75
C PRO A 89 -14.69 4.99 -4.10
N LYS A 90 -15.31 3.91 -3.64
CA LYS A 90 -14.65 2.75 -3.02
C LYS A 90 -15.01 1.46 -3.72
N TYR A 91 -14.02 0.64 -4.01
CA TYR A 91 -14.17 -0.73 -4.48
C TYR A 91 -13.67 -1.66 -3.39
N VAL A 92 -14.49 -2.60 -2.95
CA VAL A 92 -14.15 -3.50 -1.84
C VAL A 92 -14.10 -4.94 -2.30
N VAL A 93 -12.93 -5.55 -2.23
CA VAL A 93 -12.74 -6.96 -2.58
C VAL A 93 -13.17 -7.81 -1.39
N THR A 94 -14.33 -8.45 -1.54
CA THR A 94 -14.93 -9.29 -0.51
C THR A 94 -16.01 -10.20 -1.10
N SER A 95 -16.25 -11.36 -0.47
CA SER A 95 -17.36 -12.25 -0.76
C SER A 95 -18.61 -11.99 0.11
N SER A 96 -18.51 -11.05 1.06
CA SER A 96 -19.58 -10.77 2.02
C SER A 96 -20.10 -9.33 1.87
N PRO A 97 -21.35 -9.04 2.20
CA PRO A 97 -21.89 -7.68 2.23
C PRO A 97 -21.04 -6.77 3.12
N VAL A 98 -20.91 -5.51 2.75
CA VAL A 98 -20.27 -4.46 3.53
C VAL A 98 -21.30 -3.69 4.35
N GLY A 99 -20.86 -2.97 5.38
CA GLY A 99 -21.73 -2.09 6.17
C GLY A 99 -22.27 -0.91 5.37
N GLU A 100 -23.26 -0.21 5.94
CA GLU A 100 -24.01 0.86 5.27
C GLU A 100 -23.31 2.23 5.29
N THR A 101 -22.25 2.40 6.08
CA THR A 101 -21.57 3.68 6.32
C THR A 101 -21.27 4.46 5.04
N TRP A 102 -20.85 3.76 3.97
CA TRP A 102 -20.53 4.34 2.66
C TRP A 102 -21.26 3.64 1.50
N ALA A 103 -22.47 3.12 1.75
CA ALA A 103 -23.21 2.31 0.77
C ALA A 103 -23.35 3.01 -0.60
N SER A 104 -23.57 4.33 -0.61
CA SER A 104 -23.76 5.12 -1.85
C SER A 104 -22.48 5.29 -2.67
N THR A 105 -21.30 5.12 -2.08
CA THR A 105 -19.99 5.30 -2.74
C THR A 105 -19.20 4.01 -2.83
N THR A 106 -19.76 2.88 -2.39
CA THR A 106 -19.05 1.58 -2.33
C THR A 106 -19.60 0.60 -3.36
N THR A 107 -18.68 -0.01 -4.10
CA THR A 107 -18.96 -1.14 -5.00
C THR A 107 -18.22 -2.37 -4.52
N VAL A 108 -18.95 -3.46 -4.27
CA VAL A 108 -18.36 -4.75 -3.89
C VAL A 108 -17.82 -5.45 -5.13
N LEU A 109 -16.58 -5.92 -5.06
CA LEU A 109 -15.92 -6.77 -6.05
C LEU A 109 -15.79 -8.20 -5.50
N GLY A 110 -16.35 -9.16 -6.24
CA GLY A 110 -16.30 -10.58 -5.89
C GLY A 110 -15.03 -11.28 -6.37
N GLU A 111 -15.18 -12.56 -6.69
CA GLU A 111 -14.05 -13.43 -7.11
C GLU A 111 -13.38 -12.97 -8.41
N ASP A 112 -14.09 -12.28 -9.29
CA ASP A 112 -13.60 -11.72 -10.55
C ASP A 112 -12.86 -10.37 -10.38
N PHE A 113 -12.49 -10.00 -9.15
CA PHE A 113 -11.94 -8.66 -8.85
C PHE A 113 -10.75 -8.27 -9.74
N LEU A 114 -9.90 -9.21 -10.16
CA LEU A 114 -8.78 -8.88 -11.04
C LEU A 114 -9.24 -8.38 -12.41
N ALA A 115 -10.25 -8.99 -13.01
CA ALA A 115 -10.83 -8.52 -14.27
C ALA A 115 -11.49 -7.14 -14.10
N ARG A 116 -12.16 -6.92 -12.97
CA ARG A 116 -12.75 -5.63 -12.62
C ARG A 116 -11.69 -4.55 -12.42
N VAL A 117 -10.58 -4.87 -11.75
CA VAL A 117 -9.44 -3.95 -11.59
C VAL A 117 -8.84 -3.58 -12.95
N GLN A 118 -8.64 -4.54 -13.85
CA GLN A 118 -8.15 -4.26 -15.21
C GLN A 118 -9.11 -3.34 -15.98
N HIS A 119 -10.42 -3.56 -15.84
CA HIS A 119 -11.41 -2.67 -16.42
C HIS A 119 -11.31 -1.25 -15.83
N LEU A 120 -11.23 -1.11 -14.50
CA LEU A 120 -11.07 0.20 -13.85
C LEU A 120 -9.79 0.91 -14.30
N LYS A 121 -8.71 0.18 -14.48
CA LYS A 121 -7.46 0.75 -15.03
C LYS A 121 -7.63 1.30 -16.47
N SER A 122 -8.52 0.76 -17.28
CA SER A 122 -8.78 1.27 -18.63
C SER A 122 -9.60 2.56 -18.66
N LEU A 123 -10.26 2.92 -17.56
CA LEU A 123 -11.05 4.14 -17.46
C LEU A 123 -10.15 5.38 -17.28
N PRO A 124 -10.59 6.57 -17.74
CA PRO A 124 -9.88 7.82 -17.47
C PRO A 124 -9.91 8.14 -15.97
N GLY A 125 -8.93 8.93 -15.52
CA GLY A 125 -8.82 9.38 -14.14
C GLY A 125 -7.40 9.29 -13.62
N GLY A 126 -7.19 9.68 -12.36
CA GLY A 126 -5.93 9.61 -11.64
C GLY A 126 -5.58 8.17 -11.23
N GLU A 127 -5.60 7.91 -9.93
CA GLU A 127 -5.21 6.60 -9.40
C GLU A 127 -6.36 5.84 -8.75
N LEU A 128 -6.34 4.52 -8.94
CA LEU A 128 -7.03 3.55 -8.11
C LEU A 128 -6.05 3.14 -7.02
N GLN A 129 -6.27 3.62 -5.79
CA GLN A 129 -5.30 3.47 -4.70
C GLN A 129 -5.65 2.35 -3.74
N VAL A 130 -4.65 1.55 -3.39
CA VAL A 130 -4.73 0.48 -2.38
C VAL A 130 -3.95 0.93 -1.14
N HIS A 131 -4.65 1.15 -0.03
CA HIS A 131 -4.08 1.46 1.28
C HIS A 131 -4.18 0.27 2.27
N GLY A 132 -4.21 -0.94 1.76
CA GLY A 132 -4.49 -2.20 2.45
C GLY A 132 -5.77 -2.86 1.88
N SER A 133 -6.08 -4.08 2.21
CA SER A 133 -5.34 -4.96 3.12
C SER A 133 -4.08 -5.53 2.43
N ILE A 134 -3.13 -5.99 3.26
CA ILE A 134 -1.88 -6.59 2.79
C ILE A 134 -2.17 -7.77 1.83
N ARG A 135 -3.16 -8.62 2.13
CA ARG A 135 -3.55 -9.75 1.26
C ARG A 135 -4.00 -9.30 -0.13
N LEU A 136 -4.76 -8.20 -0.20
CA LEU A 136 -5.17 -7.63 -1.48
C LEU A 136 -3.95 -7.11 -2.25
N ALA A 137 -3.09 -6.34 -1.59
CA ALA A 137 -1.85 -5.83 -2.19
C ALA A 137 -0.95 -6.95 -2.70
N GLN A 138 -0.80 -8.04 -1.93
CA GLN A 138 -0.07 -9.25 -2.36
C GLN A 138 -0.70 -9.89 -3.61
N ALA A 139 -2.04 -10.02 -3.66
CA ALA A 139 -2.73 -10.61 -4.81
C ALA A 139 -2.53 -9.77 -6.08
N LEU A 140 -2.61 -8.45 -5.97
CA LEU A 140 -2.37 -7.52 -7.08
C LEU A 140 -0.90 -7.52 -7.53
N HIS A 141 0.03 -7.61 -6.57
CA HIS A 141 1.47 -7.74 -6.86
C HIS A 141 1.74 -9.04 -7.63
N ARG A 142 1.24 -10.18 -7.15
CA ARG A 142 1.39 -11.48 -7.84
C ARG A 142 0.79 -11.49 -9.25
N ALA A 143 -0.32 -10.78 -9.43
CA ALA A 143 -0.94 -10.62 -10.75
C ALA A 143 -0.19 -9.67 -11.69
N GLY A 144 0.85 -8.97 -11.23
CA GLY A 144 1.65 -8.04 -12.04
C GLY A 144 0.88 -6.82 -12.55
N VAL A 145 -0.19 -6.42 -11.85
CA VAL A 145 -1.08 -5.34 -12.32
C VAL A 145 -0.81 -3.98 -11.68
N VAL A 146 0.10 -3.90 -10.73
CA VAL A 146 0.45 -2.68 -10.00
C VAL A 146 1.37 -1.80 -10.84
N ASP A 147 1.02 -0.53 -11.00
CA ASP A 147 1.80 0.46 -11.78
C ASP A 147 2.76 1.28 -10.90
N ILE A 148 2.35 1.53 -9.64
CA ILE A 148 3.10 2.36 -8.71
C ILE A 148 3.10 1.68 -7.33
N TYR A 149 4.26 1.66 -6.70
CA TYR A 149 4.41 1.27 -5.30
C TYR A 149 4.88 2.48 -4.51
N ARG A 150 4.16 2.83 -3.44
CA ARG A 150 4.58 3.86 -2.49
C ARG A 150 4.73 3.25 -1.11
N PHE A 151 5.85 3.57 -0.49
CA PHE A 151 6.13 3.13 0.86
C PHE A 151 6.49 4.32 1.74
N LEU A 152 5.93 4.34 2.94
CA LEU A 152 6.51 5.08 4.05
C LEU A 152 7.27 4.05 4.89
N LEU A 153 8.58 3.95 4.68
CA LEU A 153 9.46 2.97 5.29
C LEU A 153 9.94 3.49 6.65
N ALA A 154 9.58 2.77 7.70
CA ALA A 154 10.06 3.05 9.05
C ALA A 154 11.39 2.32 9.30
N PRO A 155 12.39 2.99 9.88
CA PRO A 155 13.68 2.39 10.26
C PRO A 155 13.55 1.53 11.53
N VAL A 156 12.59 0.59 11.52
CA VAL A 156 12.23 -0.29 12.64
C VAL A 156 12.27 -1.73 12.14
N VAL A 157 12.70 -2.64 13.00
CA VAL A 157 12.64 -4.10 12.81
C VAL A 157 11.72 -4.68 13.86
N VAL A 158 10.62 -5.31 13.44
CA VAL A 158 9.65 -5.93 14.35
C VAL A 158 9.77 -7.46 14.43
N GLY A 159 10.50 -8.08 13.49
CA GLY A 159 10.89 -9.49 13.56
C GLY A 159 9.75 -10.49 13.33
N GLY A 160 8.67 -10.09 12.68
CA GLY A 160 7.53 -10.96 12.35
C GLY A 160 6.30 -10.15 12.02
N GLY A 161 5.34 -10.75 11.32
CA GLY A 161 4.13 -10.11 10.84
C GLY A 161 3.96 -10.25 9.33
N SER A 162 2.90 -9.67 8.79
CA SER A 162 2.59 -9.73 7.37
C SER A 162 3.13 -8.51 6.62
N GLY A 163 3.74 -8.73 5.46
CA GLY A 163 4.23 -7.68 4.55
C GLY A 163 3.79 -7.91 3.11
N LEU A 164 4.12 -6.96 2.23
CA LEU A 164 3.73 -7.02 0.82
C LEU A 164 4.46 -8.14 0.08
N PHE A 165 5.76 -8.21 0.23
CA PHE A 165 6.59 -9.14 -0.53
C PHE A 165 6.70 -10.47 0.20
N GLY A 166 6.18 -11.52 -0.43
CA GLY A 166 6.31 -12.91 0.02
C GLY A 166 7.40 -13.65 -0.73
N THR A 167 7.41 -14.96 -0.55
CA THR A 167 8.36 -15.87 -1.22
C THR A 167 7.90 -16.31 -2.62
N ASP A 168 6.68 -15.96 -3.02
CA ASP A 168 5.95 -16.49 -4.19
C ASP A 168 5.54 -15.40 -5.21
N GLY A 169 6.10 -14.21 -5.10
CA GLY A 169 5.81 -13.10 -6.02
C GLY A 169 6.76 -13.04 -7.23
N PRO A 170 6.42 -12.24 -8.25
CA PRO A 170 7.30 -12.00 -9.39
C PRO A 170 8.57 -11.27 -8.95
N ALA A 171 9.70 -11.66 -9.52
CA ALA A 171 10.94 -10.90 -9.38
C ALA A 171 10.85 -9.63 -10.24
N LEU A 172 11.07 -8.47 -9.65
CA LEU A 172 10.99 -7.17 -10.31
C LEU A 172 12.23 -6.32 -9.97
N THR A 173 12.67 -5.53 -10.94
CA THR A 173 13.56 -4.40 -10.68
C THR A 173 12.69 -3.17 -10.43
N MET A 174 12.78 -2.58 -9.24
CA MET A 174 12.09 -1.33 -8.92
C MET A 174 12.95 -0.13 -9.32
N ARG A 175 12.34 0.84 -10.02
CA ARG A 175 12.98 2.13 -10.32
C ARG A 175 12.41 3.18 -9.41
N SER A 176 13.27 3.90 -8.70
CA SER A 176 12.86 5.03 -7.87
C SER A 176 12.40 6.19 -8.77
N ALA A 177 11.17 6.64 -8.56
CA ALA A 177 10.64 7.86 -9.14
C ALA A 177 10.86 9.04 -8.19
N ALA A 178 10.69 8.82 -6.88
CA ALA A 178 10.95 9.81 -5.84
C ALA A 178 11.38 9.13 -4.53
N SER A 179 12.17 9.84 -3.73
CA SER A 179 12.50 9.44 -2.36
C SER A 179 12.78 10.67 -1.50
N THR A 180 12.27 10.65 -0.26
CA THR A 180 12.48 11.72 0.72
C THR A 180 12.60 11.11 2.11
N VAL A 181 13.56 11.59 2.89
CA VAL A 181 13.68 11.24 4.31
C VAL A 181 13.02 12.33 5.13
N THR A 182 12.14 11.94 6.05
CA THR A 182 11.45 12.87 6.95
C THR A 182 12.32 13.20 8.16
N GLU A 183 11.89 14.18 8.97
CA GLU A 183 12.65 14.62 10.14
C GLU A 183 12.89 13.48 11.15
N ASN A 184 11.87 12.65 11.38
CA ASN A 184 11.96 11.50 12.29
C ASN A 184 12.52 10.22 11.61
N GLY A 185 13.08 10.34 10.40
CA GLY A 185 13.82 9.27 9.72
C GLY A 185 12.95 8.28 8.94
N LEU A 186 11.64 8.53 8.77
CA LEU A 186 10.83 7.77 7.82
C LEU A 186 11.29 8.05 6.39
N ILE A 187 11.24 7.06 5.52
CA ILE A 187 11.62 7.20 4.13
C ILE A 187 10.38 7.05 3.27
N ALA A 188 9.91 8.15 2.66
CA ALA A 188 8.88 8.12 1.65
C ALA A 188 9.50 7.72 0.31
N LEU A 189 9.01 6.64 -0.29
CA LEU A 189 9.48 6.10 -1.56
C LEU A 189 8.33 6.02 -2.55
N GLU A 190 8.59 6.44 -3.80
CA GLU A 190 7.74 6.12 -4.94
C GLU A 190 8.55 5.30 -5.95
N LEU A 191 8.04 4.13 -6.31
CA LEU A 191 8.72 3.14 -7.13
C LEU A 191 7.81 2.70 -8.28
N THR A 192 8.40 2.50 -9.46
CA THR A 192 7.73 1.88 -10.59
C THR A 192 8.35 0.51 -10.89
N PRO A 193 7.53 -0.54 -11.12
CA PRO A 193 8.04 -1.86 -11.44
C PRO A 193 8.63 -1.90 -12.85
N GLY A 194 9.63 -2.73 -13.02
CA GLY A 194 10.24 -3.02 -14.31
C GLY A 194 10.70 -4.47 -14.38
N GLU A 195 11.16 -4.88 -15.54
CA GLU A 195 11.69 -6.23 -15.74
C GLU A 195 12.85 -6.51 -14.78
N PHE A 196 12.87 -7.69 -14.18
CA PHE A 196 13.95 -8.09 -13.30
C PHE A 196 15.28 -8.18 -14.06
N ARG A 197 16.28 -7.48 -13.55
CA ARG A 197 17.64 -7.50 -14.08
C ARG A 197 18.59 -8.07 -13.04
N GLY A 198 18.84 -9.38 -13.15
CA GLY A 198 19.92 -10.06 -12.44
C GLY A 198 21.25 -9.86 -13.18
N ALA A 199 22.36 -9.75 -12.46
CA ALA A 199 23.68 -9.80 -13.08
C ALA A 199 23.95 -11.21 -13.62
N SER A 200 24.27 -11.35 -14.91
CA SER A 200 25.01 -12.53 -15.38
C SER A 200 26.42 -12.41 -14.81
N ALA A 201 26.79 -13.29 -13.90
CA ALA A 201 28.15 -13.33 -13.35
C ALA A 201 29.13 -13.77 -14.46
N THR A 202 29.65 -12.81 -15.23
CA THR A 202 30.91 -13.00 -15.92
C THR A 202 32.00 -12.82 -14.86
N VAL A 203 32.38 -13.91 -14.20
CA VAL A 203 33.62 -13.92 -13.39
C VAL A 203 34.75 -13.66 -14.37
N GLY A 204 35.27 -12.45 -14.37
CA GLY A 204 36.43 -12.05 -15.16
C GLY A 204 37.60 -12.98 -14.82
N GLY A 205 37.98 -13.86 -15.74
CA GLY A 205 39.16 -14.68 -15.64
C GLY A 205 40.39 -13.75 -15.54
N ARG A 206 41.03 -13.71 -14.37
CA ARG A 206 42.39 -13.21 -14.25
C ARG A 206 43.28 -14.16 -15.04
N GLN A 207 43.69 -13.75 -16.22
CA GLN A 207 44.85 -14.38 -16.87
C GLN A 207 46.09 -14.10 -15.97
N ARG A 208 46.60 -15.15 -15.35
CA ARG A 208 47.93 -15.14 -14.74
C ARG A 208 48.90 -15.31 -15.88
N HIS A 209 49.62 -14.24 -16.24
CA HIS A 209 50.83 -14.35 -17.03
C HIS A 209 51.92 -14.93 -16.15
N HIS A 210 52.47 -16.06 -16.57
CA HIS A 210 53.73 -16.63 -16.11
C HIS A 210 54.91 -15.93 -16.79
#